data_5954d41318d83a9055d374a326705170
#
_entry.id   5954d41318d83a9055d374a326705170
#
_cell.length_a   1.000
_cell.length_b   1.000
_cell.length_c   1.000
_cell.angle_alpha   90.00
_cell.angle_beta   90.00
_cell.angle_gamma   90.00
#
_symmetry.space_group_name_H-M   'P 1'
#
loop_
_entity.id
_entity.type
_entity.pdbx_description
1 polymer ?
#
loop_
_entity_poly.entity_id
_entity_poly.type
_entity_poly.pdbx_seq_one_letter_code
_entity_poly.pdbx_strand_id
1 'polypeptide(L)'
;MRQAAIAALITLAVLSPAGATEQGHHANSVSAFLGVTGEGRRQRAGTVGLEYERRLGEHWAIAPAIEHAFGELNFSVVTLSVGYRFDNWAVFAGPGIEWAQHEHGDRSATESEFLFRTGIMYEFEVGELIVAPQAIVDFVADEKVVVFGVTLGVGF
;
A
#
# COMPACT_ATOMS: atom_id res chain seq x y z
N MET A 1 4.01 -11.03 -30.51
CA MET A 1 5.20 -10.18 -30.43
C MET A 1 4.77 -8.76 -30.08
N ARG A 2 5.31 -8.21 -29.07
CA ARG A 2 5.35 -6.88 -28.46
C ARG A 2 4.76 -6.88 -27.06
N GLN A 3 5.60 -7.31 -26.12
CA GLN A 3 5.50 -6.94 -24.72
C GLN A 3 5.83 -5.43 -24.66
N ALA A 4 4.82 -4.62 -24.45
CA ALA A 4 5.02 -3.23 -24.07
C ALA A 4 5.26 -3.24 -22.56
N ALA A 5 6.53 -3.22 -22.18
CA ALA A 5 6.92 -2.90 -20.82
C ALA A 5 6.45 -1.48 -20.51
N ILE A 6 5.41 -1.36 -19.71
CA ILE A 6 5.02 -0.08 -19.11
C ILE A 6 6.00 0.15 -17.98
N ALA A 7 7.14 0.74 -18.32
CA ALA A 7 8.03 1.35 -17.35
C ALA A 7 7.34 2.64 -16.88
N ALA A 8 6.53 2.54 -15.84
CA ALA A 8 6.06 3.69 -15.10
C ALA A 8 7.27 4.27 -14.38
N LEU A 9 7.90 5.25 -15.00
CA LEU A 9 8.95 6.05 -14.40
C LEU A 9 8.27 6.91 -13.33
N ILE A 10 8.24 6.44 -12.09
CA ILE A 10 7.89 7.26 -10.94
C ILE A 10 9.07 8.21 -10.75
N THR A 11 8.98 9.37 -11.36
CA THR A 11 9.92 10.47 -11.11
C THR A 11 9.62 10.98 -9.71
N LEU A 12 10.33 10.45 -8.73
CA LEU A 12 10.31 10.95 -7.37
C LEU A 12 10.87 12.35 -7.40
N ALA A 13 10.01 13.36 -7.45
CA ALA A 13 10.41 14.73 -7.26
C ALA A 13 10.82 14.88 -5.78
N VAL A 14 12.10 14.73 -5.52
CA VAL A 14 12.71 15.09 -4.24
C VAL A 14 12.69 16.61 -4.15
N LEU A 15 11.56 17.16 -3.72
CA LEU A 15 11.48 18.55 -3.31
C LEU A 15 12.04 18.60 -1.89
N SER A 16 13.23 19.20 -1.78
CA SER A 16 13.86 19.46 -0.48
C SER A 16 12.88 20.14 0.48
N PRO A 17 12.78 19.67 1.72
CA PRO A 17 11.92 20.29 2.70
C PRO A 17 12.52 21.62 3.15
N ALA A 18 11.85 22.72 2.83
CA ALA A 18 12.05 23.98 3.51
C ALA A 18 11.21 23.95 4.80
N GLY A 19 11.88 23.84 5.96
CA GLY A 19 11.26 24.04 7.26
C GLY A 19 11.12 22.76 8.10
N ALA A 20 12.23 22.32 8.69
CA ALA A 20 12.19 21.43 9.84
C ALA A 20 11.73 22.25 11.05
N THR A 21 10.54 22.01 11.55
CA THR A 21 10.11 22.40 12.87
C THR A 21 9.99 21.18 13.76
N GLU A 22 10.67 21.30 14.88
CA GLU A 22 10.80 20.38 15.99
C GLU A 22 9.52 19.61 16.34
N GLN A 23 9.60 18.33 16.13
CA GLN A 23 9.16 17.16 16.89
C GLN A 23 9.18 15.97 15.93
N GLY A 24 10.17 15.14 16.06
CA GLY A 24 10.40 13.77 15.59
C GLY A 24 9.59 13.13 14.44
N HIS A 25 8.83 13.86 13.66
CA HIS A 25 8.02 13.31 12.58
C HIS A 25 8.68 13.63 11.24
N HIS A 26 9.26 12.63 10.64
CA HIS A 26 9.82 12.73 9.29
C HIS A 26 8.74 13.15 8.28
N ALA A 27 9.10 14.07 7.38
CA ALA A 27 8.17 14.52 6.33
C ALA A 27 7.87 13.45 5.28
N ASN A 28 8.78 12.49 5.15
CA ASN A 28 8.68 11.38 4.21
C ASN A 28 9.07 10.09 4.91
N SER A 29 8.50 8.99 4.47
CA SER A 29 8.92 7.65 4.86
C SER A 29 8.85 6.68 3.68
N VAL A 30 9.68 5.66 3.71
CA VAL A 30 9.63 4.50 2.83
C VAL A 30 9.53 3.27 3.70
N SER A 31 8.58 2.41 3.39
CA SER A 31 8.32 1.20 4.17
C SER A 31 8.09 -0.02 3.29
N ALA A 32 8.45 -1.18 3.84
CA ALA A 32 8.07 -2.48 3.31
C ALA A 32 6.84 -3.00 4.06
N PHE A 33 5.88 -3.52 3.32
CA PHE A 33 4.69 -4.16 3.86
C PHE A 33 4.83 -5.68 3.82
N LEU A 34 4.43 -6.33 4.90
CA LEU A 34 4.32 -7.78 5.01
C LEU A 34 2.96 -8.11 5.61
N GLY A 35 2.18 -8.95 4.95
CA GLY A 35 0.83 -9.24 5.39
C GLY A 35 0.25 -10.55 4.90
N VAL A 36 -0.99 -10.76 5.27
CA VAL A 36 -1.84 -11.85 4.82
C VAL A 36 -3.12 -11.26 4.26
N THR A 37 -3.43 -11.62 3.05
CA THR A 37 -4.67 -11.26 2.35
C THR A 37 -5.65 -12.41 2.41
N GLY A 38 -6.90 -12.10 2.68
CA GLY A 38 -8.00 -13.04 2.69
C GLY A 38 -9.16 -12.55 1.84
N GLU A 39 -9.65 -13.44 0.98
CA GLU A 39 -10.84 -13.23 0.16
C GLU A 39 -11.89 -14.28 0.50
N GLY A 40 -13.08 -13.84 0.86
CA GLY A 40 -14.14 -14.72 1.30
C GLY A 40 -13.73 -15.57 2.51
N ARG A 41 -14.19 -16.83 2.54
CA ARG A 41 -13.97 -17.73 3.70
C ARG A 41 -12.80 -18.69 3.55
N ARG A 42 -12.20 -18.82 2.38
CA ARG A 42 -11.28 -19.95 2.11
C ARG A 42 -9.97 -19.56 1.40
N GLN A 43 -9.92 -18.45 0.69
CA GLN A 43 -8.72 -18.10 -0.06
C GLN A 43 -7.81 -17.20 0.78
N ARG A 44 -6.53 -17.56 0.86
CA ARG A 44 -5.51 -16.79 1.58
C ARG A 44 -4.23 -16.69 0.76
N ALA A 45 -3.61 -15.54 0.89
CA ALA A 45 -2.33 -15.26 0.24
C ALA A 45 -1.39 -14.54 1.22
N GLY A 46 -0.10 -14.76 1.06
CA GLY A 46 0.91 -13.89 1.62
C GLY A 46 0.99 -12.62 0.77
N THR A 47 1.22 -11.47 1.38
CA THR A 47 1.30 -10.20 0.68
C THR A 47 2.57 -9.48 1.07
N VAL A 48 3.29 -8.98 0.07
CA VAL A 48 4.44 -8.10 0.25
C VAL A 48 4.21 -6.82 -0.53
N GLY A 49 4.76 -5.72 -0.04
CA GLY A 49 4.60 -4.43 -0.71
C GLY A 49 5.67 -3.43 -0.34
N LEU A 50 5.65 -2.33 -1.07
CA LEU A 50 6.41 -1.13 -0.79
C LEU A 50 5.45 0.05 -0.78
N GLU A 51 5.64 0.92 0.20
CA GLU A 51 4.88 2.14 0.37
C GLU A 51 5.82 3.32 0.54
N TYR A 52 5.47 4.43 -0.05
CA TYR A 52 6.06 5.73 0.23
C TYR A 52 4.99 6.62 0.83
N GLU A 53 5.24 7.21 1.97
CA GLU A 53 4.36 8.19 2.58
C GLU A 53 4.99 9.58 2.55
N ARG A 54 4.19 10.58 2.17
CA ARG A 54 4.53 11.99 2.31
C ARG A 54 3.51 12.66 3.22
N ARG A 55 3.98 13.22 4.32
CA ARG A 55 3.15 14.01 5.23
C ARG A 55 2.92 15.42 4.68
N LEU A 56 1.66 15.84 4.69
CA LEU A 56 1.19 17.14 4.25
C LEU A 56 0.71 17.95 5.46
N GLY A 57 1.66 18.34 6.34
CA GLY A 57 1.39 18.97 7.61
C GLY A 57 1.20 17.98 8.77
N GLU A 58 0.47 18.37 9.80
CA GLU A 58 0.39 17.61 11.05
C GLU A 58 -0.48 16.35 10.97
N HIS A 59 -1.53 16.39 10.15
CA HIS A 59 -2.56 15.35 10.18
C HIS A 59 -2.72 14.60 8.85
N TRP A 60 -2.35 15.20 7.72
CA TRP A 60 -2.60 14.61 6.41
C TRP A 60 -1.35 13.98 5.82
N ALA A 61 -1.57 12.89 5.10
CA ALA A 61 -0.53 12.21 4.33
C ALA A 61 -1.08 11.70 3.01
N ILE A 62 -0.20 11.54 2.02
CA ILE A 62 -0.47 10.79 0.79
C ILE A 62 0.51 9.63 0.73
N ALA A 63 0.00 8.47 0.32
CA ALA A 63 0.77 7.23 0.30
C ALA A 63 0.48 6.42 -0.97
N PRO A 64 1.31 6.53 -2.02
CA PRO A 64 1.36 5.54 -3.07
C PRO A 64 1.97 4.24 -2.55
N ALA A 65 1.37 3.11 -2.92
CA ALA A 65 1.84 1.79 -2.56
C ALA A 65 1.73 0.82 -3.74
N ILE A 66 2.61 -0.17 -3.76
CA ILE A 66 2.55 -1.32 -4.65
C ILE A 66 2.66 -2.58 -3.81
N GLU A 67 1.76 -3.52 -4.04
CA GLU A 67 1.70 -4.78 -3.32
C GLU A 67 1.52 -5.95 -4.27
N HIS A 68 1.96 -7.10 -3.84
CA HIS A 68 1.78 -8.37 -4.54
C HIS A 68 1.34 -9.45 -3.56
N ALA A 69 0.21 -10.08 -3.85
CA ALA A 69 -0.31 -11.22 -3.13
C ALA A 69 0.10 -12.50 -3.86
N PHE A 70 0.57 -13.49 -3.10
CA PHE A 70 1.04 -14.76 -3.63
C PHE A 70 0.53 -15.93 -2.80
N GLY A 71 0.20 -17.02 -3.46
CA GLY A 71 -0.38 -18.23 -2.85
C GLY A 71 -1.61 -18.69 -3.61
N GLU A 72 -2.73 -18.83 -2.93
CA GLU A 72 -4.01 -19.17 -3.56
C GLU A 72 -4.58 -18.01 -4.38
N LEU A 73 -4.22 -16.80 -3.99
CA LEU A 73 -4.49 -15.56 -4.72
C LEU A 73 -3.18 -15.08 -5.35
N ASN A 74 -3.24 -14.66 -6.61
CA ASN A 74 -2.09 -14.16 -7.34
C ASN A 74 -2.46 -12.88 -8.08
N PHE A 75 -2.27 -11.75 -7.41
CA PHE A 75 -2.58 -10.44 -7.98
C PHE A 75 -1.60 -9.37 -7.49
N SER A 76 -1.50 -8.31 -8.24
CA SER A 76 -0.74 -7.12 -7.88
C SER A 76 -1.66 -5.93 -7.76
N VAL A 77 -1.39 -5.05 -6.80
CA VAL A 77 -2.18 -3.85 -6.53
C VAL A 77 -1.28 -2.64 -6.53
N VAL A 78 -1.74 -1.56 -7.14
CA VAL A 78 -1.17 -0.22 -6.95
C VAL A 78 -2.25 0.68 -6.41
N THR A 79 -1.97 1.38 -5.33
CA THR A 79 -2.91 2.30 -4.67
C THR A 79 -2.31 3.68 -4.48
N LEU A 80 -3.19 4.67 -4.36
CA LEU A 80 -2.85 6.01 -3.91
C LEU A 80 -3.82 6.39 -2.80
N SER A 81 -3.35 6.30 -1.56
CA SER A 81 -4.17 6.57 -0.38
C SER A 81 -3.93 7.98 0.16
N VAL A 82 -4.99 8.57 0.72
CA VAL A 82 -4.93 9.76 1.56
C VAL A 82 -5.17 9.31 2.99
N GLY A 83 -4.26 9.67 3.88
CA GLY A 83 -4.32 9.34 5.31
C GLY A 83 -4.64 10.55 6.16
N TYR A 84 -5.39 10.32 7.23
CA TYR A 84 -5.58 11.26 8.32
C TYR A 84 -5.02 10.66 9.60
N ARG A 85 -4.11 11.39 10.25
CA ARG A 85 -3.34 10.95 11.42
C ARG A 85 -3.82 11.68 12.67
N PHE A 86 -3.94 10.93 13.75
CA PHE A 86 -4.27 11.44 15.08
C PHE A 86 -3.52 10.62 16.13
N ASP A 87 -2.66 11.28 16.89
CA ASP A 87 -1.69 10.60 17.76
C ASP A 87 -0.88 9.55 16.98
N ASN A 88 -0.87 8.32 17.44
CA ASN A 88 -0.20 7.20 16.80
C ASN A 88 -1.09 6.43 15.80
N TRP A 89 -2.33 6.85 15.64
CA TRP A 89 -3.26 6.22 14.71
C TRP A 89 -3.30 6.95 13.37
N ALA A 90 -3.53 6.21 12.32
CA ALA A 90 -3.95 6.77 11.05
C ALA A 90 -5.09 5.96 10.45
N VAL A 91 -6.04 6.66 9.85
CA VAL A 91 -7.04 6.09 8.96
C VAL A 91 -6.72 6.55 7.56
N PHE A 92 -6.88 5.69 6.58
CA PHE A 92 -6.57 6.04 5.20
C PHE A 92 -7.59 5.45 4.23
N ALA A 93 -7.72 6.11 3.10
CA ALA A 93 -8.56 5.64 2.00
C ALA A 93 -8.01 6.15 0.67
N GLY A 94 -8.30 5.41 -0.41
CA GLY A 94 -7.91 5.85 -1.73
C GLY A 94 -8.23 4.86 -2.84
N PRO A 95 -8.14 5.31 -4.10
CA PRO A 95 -8.30 4.46 -5.26
C PRO A 95 -7.07 3.59 -5.52
N GLY A 96 -7.28 2.52 -6.24
CA GLY A 96 -6.23 1.66 -6.75
C GLY A 96 -6.66 0.87 -7.97
N ILE A 97 -5.73 0.11 -8.49
CA ILE A 97 -5.93 -0.83 -9.57
C ILE A 97 -5.31 -2.16 -9.16
N GLU A 98 -6.08 -3.21 -9.35
CA GLU A 98 -5.67 -4.60 -9.20
C GLU A 98 -5.42 -5.22 -10.55
N TRP A 99 -4.39 -6.05 -10.66
CA TRP A 99 -4.11 -6.90 -11.81
C TRP A 99 -4.04 -8.35 -11.33
N ALA A 100 -5.03 -9.13 -11.70
CA ALA A 100 -5.07 -10.56 -11.44
C ALA A 100 -4.64 -11.36 -12.67
N GLN A 101 -3.85 -12.41 -12.45
CA GLN A 101 -3.48 -13.37 -13.50
C GLN A 101 -4.34 -14.61 -13.34
N HIS A 102 -5.20 -14.86 -14.33
CA HIS A 102 -5.98 -16.09 -14.40
C HIS A 102 -5.33 -17.03 -15.41
N GLU A 103 -4.86 -18.16 -14.91
CA GLU A 103 -4.37 -19.26 -15.78
C GLU A 103 -5.56 -20.14 -16.18
N HIS A 104 -6.04 -19.99 -17.40
CA HIS A 104 -7.00 -20.91 -18.03
C HIS A 104 -6.32 -21.64 -19.19
N GLY A 105 -5.72 -22.82 -18.92
CA GLY A 105 -5.04 -23.63 -19.92
C GLY A 105 -3.86 -22.88 -20.56
N ASP A 106 -3.73 -22.94 -21.88
CA ASP A 106 -2.64 -22.33 -22.66
C ASP A 106 -2.74 -20.79 -22.83
N ARG A 107 -3.68 -20.13 -22.19
CA ARG A 107 -3.87 -18.66 -22.31
C ARG A 107 -3.86 -18.02 -20.92
N SER A 108 -2.85 -17.22 -20.65
CA SER A 108 -2.86 -16.28 -19.52
C SER A 108 -3.60 -15.00 -19.94
N ALA A 109 -4.70 -14.68 -19.30
CA ALA A 109 -5.36 -13.41 -19.40
C ALA A 109 -5.04 -12.59 -18.15
N THR A 110 -4.60 -11.35 -18.33
CA THR A 110 -4.47 -10.39 -17.24
C THR A 110 -5.71 -9.52 -17.24
N GLU A 111 -6.48 -9.57 -16.19
CA GLU A 111 -7.59 -8.67 -15.95
C GLU A 111 -7.14 -7.55 -15.02
N SER A 112 -7.62 -6.34 -15.28
CA SER A 112 -7.37 -5.19 -14.42
C SER A 112 -8.70 -4.66 -13.91
N GLU A 113 -8.80 -4.49 -12.60
CA GLU A 113 -10.00 -4.00 -11.94
C GLU A 113 -9.69 -2.78 -11.09
N PHE A 114 -10.67 -1.88 -11.02
CA PHE A 114 -10.61 -0.75 -10.12
C PHE A 114 -10.92 -1.23 -8.69
N LEU A 115 -10.13 -0.74 -7.74
CA LEU A 115 -10.39 -0.99 -6.33
C LEU A 115 -10.50 0.33 -5.56
N PHE A 116 -11.20 0.27 -4.44
CA PHE A 116 -11.21 1.32 -3.44
C PHE A 116 -10.73 0.74 -2.11
N ARG A 117 -9.60 1.27 -1.61
CA ARG A 117 -8.97 0.84 -0.36
C ARG A 117 -9.40 1.71 0.80
N THR A 118 -9.64 1.09 1.95
CA THR A 118 -9.72 1.76 3.25
C THR A 118 -8.93 1.00 4.28
N GLY A 119 -8.38 1.68 5.27
CA GLY A 119 -7.64 1.00 6.32
C GLY A 119 -7.40 1.87 7.54
N ILE A 120 -6.88 1.20 8.56
CA ILE A 120 -6.43 1.79 9.81
C ILE A 120 -5.06 1.22 10.16
N MET A 121 -4.19 2.05 10.67
CA MET A 121 -2.88 1.62 11.18
C MET A 121 -2.60 2.27 12.53
N TYR A 122 -1.76 1.62 13.30
CA TYR A 122 -1.17 2.16 14.51
C TYR A 122 0.35 2.22 14.33
N GLU A 123 0.93 3.40 14.45
CA GLU A 123 2.35 3.63 14.21
C GLU A 123 3.09 3.79 15.52
N PHE A 124 4.24 3.14 15.64
CA PHE A 124 5.18 3.37 16.72
C PHE A 124 6.61 3.30 16.21
N GLU A 125 7.48 4.06 16.85
CA GLU A 125 8.88 4.15 16.50
C GLU A 125 9.72 3.22 17.39
N VAL A 126 10.63 2.47 16.79
CA VAL A 126 11.59 1.60 17.47
C VAL A 126 12.98 1.98 16.98
N GLY A 127 13.61 2.92 17.68
CA GLY A 127 14.83 3.55 17.21
C GLY A 127 14.59 4.41 15.99
N GLU A 128 15.26 4.10 14.88
CA GLU A 128 15.05 4.78 13.58
C GLU A 128 13.98 4.10 12.71
N LEU A 129 13.42 2.98 13.18
CA LEU A 129 12.43 2.23 12.45
C LEU A 129 11.02 2.69 12.82
N ILE A 130 10.18 2.83 11.82
CA ILE A 130 8.75 3.02 11.94
C ILE A 130 8.11 1.64 11.77
N VAL A 131 7.32 1.21 12.75
CA VAL A 131 6.58 -0.05 12.73
C VAL A 131 5.11 0.26 12.79
N ALA A 132 4.33 -0.21 11.83
CA ALA A 132 2.90 0.05 11.79
C ALA A 132 2.09 -1.21 11.43
N PRO A 133 1.53 -1.91 12.43
CA PRO A 133 0.46 -2.87 12.18
C PRO A 133 -0.74 -2.18 11.57
N GLN A 134 -1.35 -2.84 10.56
CA GLN A 134 -2.49 -2.28 9.83
C GLN A 134 -3.51 -3.34 9.43
N ALA A 135 -4.74 -2.88 9.34
CA ALA A 135 -5.87 -3.62 8.82
C ALA A 135 -6.46 -2.84 7.64
N ILE A 136 -6.61 -3.52 6.52
CA ILE A 136 -7.02 -2.94 5.24
C ILE A 136 -8.24 -3.70 4.74
N VAL A 137 -9.15 -2.98 4.09
CA VAL A 137 -10.24 -3.55 3.31
C VAL A 137 -10.20 -2.94 1.92
N ASP A 138 -10.03 -3.79 0.93
CA ASP A 138 -10.13 -3.43 -0.48
C ASP A 138 -11.51 -3.85 -1.01
N PHE A 139 -12.17 -2.93 -1.68
CA PHE A 139 -13.43 -3.14 -2.38
C PHE A 139 -13.09 -3.23 -3.87
N VAL A 140 -13.17 -4.43 -4.44
CA VAL A 140 -12.85 -4.73 -5.83
C VAL A 140 -14.14 -5.25 -6.48
N ALA A 141 -14.69 -4.52 -7.44
CA ALA A 141 -15.99 -4.83 -8.03
C ALA A 141 -17.07 -5.11 -6.94
N ASP A 142 -17.58 -6.33 -6.86
CA ASP A 142 -18.58 -6.76 -5.86
C ASP A 142 -17.96 -7.53 -4.68
N GLU A 143 -16.63 -7.63 -4.62
CA GLU A 143 -15.89 -8.41 -3.64
C GLU A 143 -15.23 -7.54 -2.57
N LYS A 144 -14.95 -8.16 -1.42
CA LYS A 144 -14.21 -7.54 -0.32
C LYS A 144 -13.02 -8.39 0.03
N VAL A 145 -11.86 -7.79 -0.09
CA VAL A 145 -10.57 -8.40 0.25
C VAL A 145 -10.08 -7.76 1.54
N VAL A 146 -9.76 -8.57 2.53
CA VAL A 146 -9.26 -8.10 3.82
C VAL A 146 -7.78 -8.42 3.93
N VAL A 147 -6.99 -7.42 4.30
CA VAL A 147 -5.55 -7.57 4.45
C VAL A 147 -5.14 -7.15 5.86
N PHE A 148 -4.37 -8.00 6.51
CA PHE A 148 -3.74 -7.69 7.79
C PHE A 148 -2.24 -7.78 7.63
N GLY A 149 -1.51 -6.79 8.12
CA GLY A 149 -0.07 -6.81 8.01
C GLY A 149 0.63 -5.78 8.87
N VAL A 150 1.92 -5.67 8.63
CA VAL A 150 2.80 -4.73 9.31
C VAL A 150 3.65 -4.04 8.25
N THR A 151 3.75 -2.72 8.32
CA THR A 151 4.78 -1.97 7.60
C THR A 151 6.00 -1.76 8.50
N LEU A 152 7.16 -1.86 7.89
CA LEU A 152 8.46 -1.57 8.48
C LEU A 152 9.15 -0.53 7.61
N GLY A 153 9.41 0.64 8.15
CA GLY A 153 9.92 1.76 7.36
C GLY A 153 10.95 2.60 8.09
N VAL A 154 11.49 3.54 7.33
CA VAL A 154 12.38 4.59 7.82
C VAL A 154 11.87 5.93 7.34
N GLY A 155 11.95 6.92 8.21
CA GLY A 155 11.59 8.29 7.90
C GLY A 155 12.80 9.15 7.54
N PHE A 156 12.59 10.21 6.74
CA PHE A 156 13.62 11.18 6.32
C PHE A 156 13.02 12.53 5.95
#